data_dac10a2e8d8434fa78ca1a847bd5de3c
#
_entry.id   dac10a2e8d8434fa78ca1a847bd5de3c
#
_cell.length_a   1.000
_cell.length_b   1.000
_cell.length_c   1.000
_cell.angle_alpha   90.00
_cell.angle_beta   90.00
_cell.angle_gamma   90.00
#
_symmetry.space_group_name_H-M   'P 1'
#
loop_
_entity.id
_entity.type
_entity.pdbx_description
1 polymer ?
#
loop_
_entity_poly.entity_id
_entity_poly.type
_entity_poly.pdbx_seq_one_letter_code
_entity_poly.pdbx_strand_id
1 'polypeptide(L)'
;MNITRKWAATKQRAIEILIRLKRLYPEADCTLNYQTPVQLLVATILSAQCTDERVNQVTPELFRRFPDAQAIAHAEIEELEQLIRSTGFYRNKAKNIQGACRAIVEKHNHQVPKRMELLVELPGVARKTANVVLANAYGINQGVTVDTHVKRLSNRLGLTENTDPVKIERDLIRLLPQEDWENWSIRLIYHGRAVCTAKKPACDRCELADLCPAADLSLLSNVLG
;
A
#
# COMPACT_ATOMS: atom_id res chain seq x y z
N MET A 1 21.22 -4.37 27.96
CA MET A 1 21.24 -3.21 27.04
C MET A 1 19.94 -2.41 27.26
N ASN A 2 20.03 -1.11 27.56
CA ASN A 2 18.87 -0.31 27.98
C ASN A 2 17.89 -0.18 26.78
N ILE A 3 16.57 -0.41 27.00
CA ILE A 3 15.49 -0.37 25.99
C ILE A 3 15.57 0.91 25.17
N THR A 4 15.87 2.05 25.79
CA THR A 4 15.99 3.36 25.15
C THR A 4 17.13 3.38 24.11
N ARG A 5 18.28 2.74 24.38
CA ARG A 5 19.41 2.66 23.45
C ARG A 5 19.10 1.74 22.23
N LYS A 6 18.41 0.62 22.47
CA LYS A 6 17.96 -0.28 21.38
C LYS A 6 17.03 0.47 20.42
N TRP A 7 16.11 1.26 20.98
CA TRP A 7 15.15 2.06 20.21
C TRP A 7 15.82 3.13 19.35
N ALA A 8 16.75 3.89 19.94
CA ALA A 8 17.51 4.93 19.22
C ALA A 8 18.30 4.34 18.05
N ALA A 9 18.99 3.23 18.25
CA ALA A 9 19.72 2.52 17.20
C ALA A 9 18.79 2.01 16.08
N THR A 10 17.63 1.48 16.44
CA THR A 10 16.64 1.03 15.44
C THR A 10 16.09 2.20 14.63
N LYS A 11 15.80 3.34 15.27
CA LYS A 11 15.33 4.55 14.58
C LYS A 11 16.37 5.09 13.61
N GLN A 12 17.64 5.19 14.04
CA GLN A 12 18.74 5.63 13.17
C GLN A 12 18.89 4.72 11.94
N ARG A 13 18.83 3.40 12.14
CA ARG A 13 18.84 2.42 11.06
C ARG A 13 17.66 2.57 10.11
N ALA A 14 16.44 2.79 10.63
CA ALA A 14 15.24 3.01 9.82
C ALA A 14 15.38 4.25 8.93
N ILE A 15 15.94 5.33 9.45
CA ILE A 15 16.19 6.56 8.67
C ILE A 15 17.24 6.32 7.59
N GLU A 16 18.32 5.63 7.88
CA GLU A 16 19.35 5.30 6.88
C GLU A 16 18.76 4.40 5.75
N ILE A 17 17.96 3.40 6.12
CA ILE A 17 17.23 2.57 5.16
C ILE A 17 16.30 3.43 4.29
N LEU A 18 15.56 4.36 4.89
CA LEU A 18 14.68 5.27 4.16
C LEU A 18 15.45 6.11 3.14
N ILE A 19 16.58 6.69 3.52
CA ILE A 19 17.44 7.49 2.63
C ILE A 19 17.88 6.65 1.43
N ARG A 20 18.35 5.42 1.65
CA ARG A 20 18.78 4.53 0.57
C ARG A 20 17.60 4.10 -0.31
N LEU A 21 16.44 3.79 0.27
CA LEU A 21 15.24 3.46 -0.50
C LEU A 21 14.75 4.63 -1.36
N LYS A 22 14.85 5.88 -0.87
CA LYS A 22 14.54 7.09 -1.67
C LYS A 22 15.44 7.18 -2.90
N ARG A 23 16.73 6.88 -2.74
CA ARG A 23 17.69 6.89 -3.85
C ARG A 23 17.46 5.74 -4.84
N LEU A 24 17.14 4.55 -4.33
CA LEU A 24 16.91 3.35 -5.16
C LEU A 24 15.60 3.40 -5.93
N TYR A 25 14.57 4.01 -5.34
CA TYR A 25 13.22 4.03 -5.88
C TYR A 25 12.66 5.46 -5.82
N PRO A 26 13.23 6.42 -6.57
CA PRO A 26 12.78 7.82 -6.56
C PRO A 26 11.34 7.97 -7.05
N GLU A 27 10.95 7.16 -8.05
CA GLU A 27 9.62 7.17 -8.66
C GLU A 27 8.62 6.24 -7.93
N ALA A 28 8.87 5.90 -6.66
CA ALA A 28 7.95 5.07 -5.91
C ALA A 28 6.69 5.86 -5.54
N ASP A 29 5.63 5.63 -6.28
CA ASP A 29 4.34 6.28 -6.17
C ASP A 29 3.21 5.27 -6.36
N CYS A 30 1.97 5.70 -6.20
CA CYS A 30 0.78 4.90 -6.47
C CYS A 30 0.74 4.48 -7.94
N THR A 31 0.71 3.18 -8.19
CA THR A 31 0.71 2.61 -9.56
C THR A 31 -0.68 2.53 -10.19
N LEU A 32 -1.74 2.84 -9.42
CA LEU A 32 -3.10 2.89 -9.92
C LEU A 32 -3.36 4.20 -10.67
N ASN A 33 -3.97 4.11 -11.86
CA ASN A 33 -4.36 5.27 -12.65
C ASN A 33 -5.70 5.84 -12.16
N TYR A 34 -5.73 7.12 -11.79
CA TYR A 34 -6.95 7.81 -11.35
C TYR A 34 -6.86 9.32 -11.63
N GLN A 35 -8.02 9.98 -11.70
CA GLN A 35 -8.14 11.43 -11.85
C GLN A 35 -8.88 12.07 -10.68
N THR A 36 -9.70 11.28 -9.96
CA THR A 36 -10.51 11.77 -8.83
C THR A 36 -10.38 10.83 -7.62
N PRO A 37 -10.67 11.31 -6.40
CA PRO A 37 -10.68 10.47 -5.20
C PRO A 37 -11.63 9.27 -5.29
N VAL A 38 -12.76 9.41 -5.98
CA VAL A 38 -13.70 8.30 -6.23
C VAL A 38 -13.05 7.24 -7.10
N GLN A 39 -12.36 7.65 -8.18
CA GLN A 39 -11.66 6.72 -9.07
C GLN A 39 -10.55 5.97 -8.33
N LEU A 40 -9.77 6.66 -7.48
CA LEU A 40 -8.76 6.01 -6.66
C LEU A 40 -9.36 5.00 -5.68
N LEU A 41 -10.46 5.36 -4.99
CA LEU A 41 -11.15 4.45 -4.08
C LEU A 41 -11.61 3.19 -4.81
N VAL A 42 -12.28 3.35 -5.95
CA VAL A 42 -12.76 2.23 -6.78
C VAL A 42 -11.60 1.36 -7.26
N ALA A 43 -10.53 1.97 -7.81
CA ALA A 43 -9.36 1.25 -8.27
C ALA A 43 -8.68 0.48 -7.13
N THR A 44 -8.61 1.06 -5.92
CA THR A 44 -8.04 0.40 -4.75
C THR A 44 -8.90 -0.79 -4.26
N ILE A 45 -10.22 -0.69 -4.32
CA ILE A 45 -11.11 -1.84 -4.05
C ILE A 45 -10.88 -2.95 -5.10
N LEU A 46 -10.70 -2.58 -6.37
CA LEU A 46 -10.43 -3.54 -7.45
C LEU A 46 -9.07 -4.22 -7.32
N SER A 47 -8.06 -3.57 -6.73
CA SER A 47 -6.71 -4.12 -6.58
C SER A 47 -6.62 -5.22 -5.49
N ALA A 48 -7.66 -5.43 -4.70
CA ALA A 48 -7.72 -6.55 -3.76
C ALA A 48 -7.55 -7.90 -4.49
N GLN A 49 -6.44 -8.61 -4.23
CA GLN A 49 -6.06 -9.87 -4.90
C GLN A 49 -6.03 -9.78 -6.44
N CYS A 50 -5.64 -8.60 -6.96
CA CYS A 50 -5.49 -8.34 -8.39
C CYS A 50 -4.26 -7.47 -8.60
N THR A 51 -3.60 -7.57 -9.76
CA THR A 51 -2.46 -6.69 -10.06
C THR A 51 -2.94 -5.31 -10.49
N ASP A 52 -2.14 -4.28 -10.17
CA ASP A 52 -2.46 -2.90 -10.54
C ASP A 52 -2.51 -2.73 -12.08
N GLU A 53 -1.68 -3.46 -12.83
CA GLU A 53 -1.71 -3.47 -14.30
C GLU A 53 -3.07 -3.94 -14.82
N ARG A 54 -3.65 -5.00 -14.20
CA ARG A 54 -4.97 -5.47 -14.59
C ARG A 54 -6.06 -4.46 -14.22
N VAL A 55 -5.96 -3.83 -13.06
CA VAL A 55 -6.89 -2.76 -12.66
C VAL A 55 -6.83 -1.61 -13.65
N ASN A 56 -5.62 -1.15 -14.00
CA ASN A 56 -5.38 -0.06 -14.95
C ASN A 56 -5.87 -0.37 -16.38
N GLN A 57 -6.00 -1.65 -16.76
CA GLN A 57 -6.59 -2.06 -18.04
C GLN A 57 -8.12 -1.97 -18.02
N VAL A 58 -8.75 -2.16 -16.87
CA VAL A 58 -10.22 -2.23 -16.69
C VAL A 58 -10.82 -0.86 -16.41
N THR A 59 -10.16 -0.05 -15.61
CA THR A 59 -10.69 1.21 -15.09
C THR A 59 -10.97 2.29 -16.15
N PRO A 60 -10.26 2.41 -17.27
CA PRO A 60 -10.60 3.42 -18.28
C PRO A 60 -12.01 3.27 -18.83
N GLU A 61 -12.42 2.06 -19.18
CA GLU A 61 -13.78 1.82 -19.69
C GLU A 61 -14.84 1.94 -18.58
N LEU A 62 -14.52 1.46 -17.36
CA LEU A 62 -15.38 1.61 -16.19
C LEU A 62 -15.67 3.10 -15.92
N PHE A 63 -14.65 3.96 -15.90
CA PHE A 63 -14.81 5.39 -15.60
C PHE A 63 -15.36 6.19 -16.78
N ARG A 64 -15.18 5.73 -18.01
CA ARG A 64 -15.87 6.29 -19.17
C ARG A 64 -17.38 6.07 -19.08
N ARG A 65 -17.81 4.90 -18.65
CA ARG A 65 -19.22 4.51 -18.52
C ARG A 65 -19.86 5.10 -17.27
N PHE A 66 -19.11 5.13 -16.15
CA PHE A 66 -19.57 5.60 -14.83
C PHE A 66 -18.57 6.63 -14.29
N PRO A 67 -18.67 7.91 -14.65
CA PRO A 67 -17.66 8.94 -14.38
C PRO A 67 -17.54 9.34 -12.91
N ASP A 68 -18.57 9.14 -12.10
CA ASP A 68 -18.64 9.60 -10.72
C ASP A 68 -19.35 8.60 -9.78
N ALA A 69 -19.38 8.95 -8.50
CA ALA A 69 -20.01 8.10 -7.47
C ALA A 69 -21.52 7.91 -7.71
N GLN A 70 -22.20 8.93 -8.25
CA GLN A 70 -23.64 8.85 -8.50
C GLN A 70 -23.95 7.87 -9.64
N ALA A 71 -23.20 7.93 -10.73
CA ALA A 71 -23.34 7.01 -11.84
C ALA A 71 -23.12 5.55 -11.41
N ILE A 72 -22.08 5.31 -10.60
CA ILE A 72 -21.78 3.96 -10.07
C ILE A 72 -22.88 3.49 -9.09
N ALA A 73 -23.36 4.37 -8.22
CA ALA A 73 -24.40 4.04 -7.23
C ALA A 73 -25.70 3.57 -7.86
N HIS A 74 -26.03 4.09 -9.05
CA HIS A 74 -27.27 3.79 -9.80
C HIS A 74 -27.05 2.83 -10.98
N ALA A 75 -25.83 2.33 -11.17
CA ALA A 75 -25.53 1.39 -12.25
C ALA A 75 -26.29 0.06 -12.07
N GLU A 76 -26.66 -0.58 -13.17
CA GLU A 76 -27.08 -1.97 -13.12
C GLU A 76 -25.91 -2.85 -12.68
N ILE A 77 -26.13 -3.70 -11.67
CA ILE A 77 -25.04 -4.46 -11.02
C ILE A 77 -24.37 -5.41 -12.01
N GLU A 78 -25.13 -5.98 -12.94
CA GLU A 78 -24.64 -6.88 -13.97
C GLU A 78 -23.68 -6.18 -14.93
N GLU A 79 -23.92 -4.91 -15.24
CA GLU A 79 -23.03 -4.10 -16.10
C GLU A 79 -21.70 -3.82 -15.39
N LEU A 80 -21.74 -3.46 -14.10
CA LEU A 80 -20.53 -3.33 -13.29
C LEU A 80 -19.75 -4.64 -13.24
N GLU A 81 -20.42 -5.77 -12.98
CA GLU A 81 -19.81 -7.09 -12.93
C GLU A 81 -19.11 -7.47 -14.23
N GLN A 82 -19.72 -7.18 -15.38
CA GLN A 82 -19.13 -7.46 -16.69
C GLN A 82 -17.85 -6.65 -16.90
N LEU A 83 -17.88 -5.35 -16.63
CA LEU A 83 -16.73 -4.47 -16.83
C LEU A 83 -15.53 -4.86 -15.98
N ILE A 84 -15.75 -5.28 -14.71
CA ILE A 84 -14.66 -5.60 -13.78
C ILE A 84 -14.35 -7.10 -13.70
N ARG A 85 -14.96 -7.94 -14.54
CA ARG A 85 -14.89 -9.41 -14.44
C ARG A 85 -13.48 -9.95 -14.36
N SER A 86 -12.56 -9.38 -15.13
CA SER A 86 -11.17 -9.85 -15.20
C SER A 86 -10.33 -9.53 -13.95
N THR A 87 -10.85 -8.76 -12.99
CA THR A 87 -10.14 -8.44 -11.74
C THR A 87 -10.26 -9.53 -10.67
N GLY A 88 -11.05 -10.60 -10.91
CA GLY A 88 -11.34 -11.64 -9.91
C GLY A 88 -12.27 -11.16 -8.80
N PHE A 89 -12.98 -12.09 -8.16
CA PHE A 89 -13.98 -11.80 -7.11
C PHE A 89 -14.96 -10.69 -7.48
N TYR A 90 -15.23 -10.52 -8.77
CA TYR A 90 -15.89 -9.36 -9.36
C TYR A 90 -17.29 -9.09 -8.79
N ARG A 91 -18.06 -10.14 -8.43
CA ARG A 91 -19.41 -9.97 -7.82
C ARG A 91 -19.34 -9.25 -6.47
N ASN A 92 -18.41 -9.66 -5.60
CA ASN A 92 -18.24 -9.01 -4.31
C ASN A 92 -17.66 -7.59 -4.48
N LYS A 93 -16.73 -7.43 -5.43
CA LYS A 93 -16.15 -6.12 -5.75
C LYS A 93 -17.21 -5.16 -6.31
N ALA A 94 -18.06 -5.60 -7.23
CA ALA A 94 -19.16 -4.80 -7.76
C ALA A 94 -20.10 -4.33 -6.66
N LYS A 95 -20.56 -5.23 -5.79
CA LYS A 95 -21.41 -4.89 -4.64
C LYS A 95 -20.74 -3.88 -3.70
N ASN A 96 -19.45 -4.09 -3.38
CA ASN A 96 -18.69 -3.20 -2.51
C ASN A 96 -18.54 -1.80 -3.14
N ILE A 97 -18.14 -1.73 -4.41
CA ILE A 97 -17.96 -0.47 -5.14
C ILE A 97 -19.30 0.28 -5.21
N GLN A 98 -20.37 -0.39 -5.61
CA GLN A 98 -21.70 0.23 -5.67
C GLN A 98 -22.17 0.70 -4.29
N GLY A 99 -22.01 -0.14 -3.26
CA GLY A 99 -22.38 0.22 -1.89
C GLY A 99 -21.55 1.38 -1.33
N ALA A 100 -20.25 1.42 -1.59
CA ALA A 100 -19.39 2.53 -1.21
C ALA A 100 -19.79 3.84 -1.91
N CYS A 101 -20.05 3.79 -3.22
CA CYS A 101 -20.50 4.95 -3.98
C CYS A 101 -21.89 5.44 -3.52
N ARG A 102 -22.81 4.54 -3.21
CA ARG A 102 -24.13 4.89 -2.63
C ARG A 102 -23.97 5.60 -1.29
N ALA A 103 -23.14 5.07 -0.39
CA ALA A 103 -22.87 5.73 0.89
C ALA A 103 -22.22 7.11 0.71
N ILE A 104 -21.32 7.29 -0.26
CA ILE A 104 -20.73 8.58 -0.59
C ILE A 104 -21.78 9.59 -1.05
N VAL A 105 -22.70 9.17 -1.90
CA VAL A 105 -23.80 10.02 -2.38
C VAL A 105 -24.76 10.40 -1.24
N GLU A 106 -25.21 9.42 -0.46
CA GLU A 106 -26.25 9.61 0.55
C GLU A 106 -25.77 10.28 1.82
N LYS A 107 -24.51 10.01 2.26
CA LYS A 107 -24.02 10.40 3.58
C LYS A 107 -22.86 11.40 3.54
N HIS A 108 -22.20 11.59 2.39
CA HIS A 108 -20.97 12.35 2.29
C HIS A 108 -20.98 13.43 1.19
N ASN A 109 -22.16 13.94 0.81
CA ASN A 109 -22.31 15.01 -0.18
C ASN A 109 -21.53 14.76 -1.48
N HIS A 110 -21.57 13.54 -2.01
CA HIS A 110 -20.86 13.09 -3.23
C HIS A 110 -19.33 13.16 -3.13
N GLN A 111 -18.74 13.34 -1.94
CA GLN A 111 -17.30 13.43 -1.74
C GLN A 111 -16.76 12.26 -0.93
N VAL A 112 -15.63 11.70 -1.35
CA VAL A 112 -14.93 10.68 -0.58
C VAL A 112 -14.46 11.29 0.75
N PRO A 113 -14.78 10.67 1.89
CA PRO A 113 -14.39 11.20 3.20
C PRO A 113 -12.87 11.35 3.36
N LYS A 114 -12.46 12.42 4.07
CA LYS A 114 -11.04 12.70 4.39
C LYS A 114 -10.63 12.22 5.79
N ARG A 115 -11.38 11.29 6.38
CA ARG A 115 -11.14 10.77 7.73
C ARG A 115 -11.17 9.25 7.71
N MET A 116 -10.22 8.64 8.39
CA MET A 116 -10.06 7.17 8.48
C MET A 116 -11.34 6.50 8.96
N GLU A 117 -11.94 7.02 10.03
CA GLU A 117 -13.13 6.46 10.67
C GLU A 117 -14.31 6.37 9.70
N LEU A 118 -14.48 7.39 8.87
CA LEU A 118 -15.57 7.44 7.88
C LEU A 118 -15.28 6.57 6.65
N LEU A 119 -14.02 6.47 6.26
CA LEU A 119 -13.63 5.63 5.11
C LEU A 119 -13.82 4.14 5.40
N VAL A 120 -13.47 3.68 6.61
CA VAL A 120 -13.60 2.26 6.96
C VAL A 120 -15.05 1.81 7.19
N GLU A 121 -16.01 2.74 7.26
CA GLU A 121 -17.46 2.46 7.25
C GLU A 121 -17.98 2.15 5.84
N LEU A 122 -17.23 2.52 4.80
CA LEU A 122 -17.64 2.26 3.41
C LEU A 122 -17.48 0.76 3.07
N PRO A 123 -18.44 0.16 2.37
CA PRO A 123 -18.34 -1.23 1.92
C PRO A 123 -17.04 -1.51 1.14
N GLY A 124 -16.33 -2.58 1.51
CA GLY A 124 -15.09 -2.99 0.86
C GLY A 124 -13.85 -2.15 1.19
N VAL A 125 -13.96 -1.20 2.12
CA VAL A 125 -12.86 -0.31 2.53
C VAL A 125 -12.31 -0.74 3.89
N ALA A 126 -11.21 -1.49 3.86
CA ALA A 126 -10.43 -1.76 5.06
C ALA A 126 -9.44 -0.61 5.34
N ARG A 127 -8.80 -0.61 6.53
CA ARG A 127 -7.79 0.39 6.93
C ARG A 127 -6.69 0.58 5.88
N LYS A 128 -6.24 -0.50 5.25
CA LYS A 128 -5.25 -0.43 4.16
C LYS A 128 -5.76 0.41 2.98
N THR A 129 -6.97 0.14 2.50
CA THR A 129 -7.60 0.90 1.41
C THR A 129 -7.77 2.37 1.78
N ALA A 130 -8.21 2.64 3.02
CA ALA A 130 -8.37 4.01 3.52
C ALA A 130 -7.03 4.77 3.58
N ASN A 131 -5.93 4.15 4.02
CA ASN A 131 -4.60 4.75 4.02
C ASN A 131 -4.16 5.14 2.60
N VAL A 132 -4.31 4.25 1.61
CA VAL A 132 -3.98 4.54 0.20
C VAL A 132 -4.77 5.75 -0.31
N VAL A 133 -6.08 5.79 -0.05
CA VAL A 133 -6.95 6.89 -0.50
C VAL A 133 -6.58 8.21 0.19
N LEU A 134 -6.38 8.21 1.51
CA LEU A 134 -6.02 9.42 2.26
C LEU A 134 -4.67 9.98 1.82
N ALA A 135 -3.66 9.14 1.66
CA ALA A 135 -2.34 9.57 1.26
C ALA A 135 -2.32 10.10 -0.17
N ASN A 136 -2.85 9.33 -1.12
CA ASN A 136 -2.68 9.65 -2.54
C ASN A 136 -3.70 10.65 -3.09
N ALA A 137 -4.95 10.66 -2.58
CA ALA A 137 -5.95 11.62 -3.03
C ALA A 137 -5.91 12.94 -2.27
N TYR A 138 -5.41 12.95 -1.03
CA TYR A 138 -5.52 14.11 -0.13
C TYR A 138 -4.20 14.52 0.52
N GLY A 139 -3.10 13.78 0.35
CA GLY A 139 -1.84 14.03 1.03
C GLY A 139 -1.88 13.81 2.54
N ILE A 140 -2.86 13.04 3.03
CA ILE A 140 -3.10 12.80 4.45
C ILE A 140 -2.48 11.46 4.86
N ASN A 141 -1.25 11.48 5.37
CA ASN A 141 -0.57 10.29 5.87
C ASN A 141 -1.00 9.99 7.32
N GLN A 142 -1.87 9.00 7.49
CA GLN A 142 -2.38 8.56 8.81
C GLN A 142 -1.79 7.24 9.30
N GLY A 143 -0.99 6.57 8.48
CA GLY A 143 -0.32 5.33 8.85
C GLY A 143 0.52 4.74 7.73
N VAL A 144 1.28 3.71 8.09
CA VAL A 144 2.07 2.91 7.15
C VAL A 144 1.22 1.74 6.67
N THR A 145 1.05 1.64 5.37
CA THR A 145 0.33 0.51 4.75
C THR A 145 1.14 -0.78 4.88
N VAL A 146 0.66 -1.74 5.68
CA VAL A 146 1.37 -3.01 5.92
C VAL A 146 0.76 -4.14 5.11
N ASP A 147 1.39 -4.48 3.99
CA ASP A 147 1.11 -5.67 3.18
C ASP A 147 2.10 -6.82 3.49
N THR A 148 2.06 -7.89 2.70
CA THR A 148 2.97 -9.03 2.86
C THR A 148 4.45 -8.68 2.62
N HIS A 149 4.74 -7.70 1.74
CA HIS A 149 6.10 -7.22 1.50
C HIS A 149 6.59 -6.38 2.67
N VAL A 150 5.82 -5.38 3.08
CA VAL A 150 6.15 -4.50 4.22
C VAL A 150 6.35 -5.33 5.48
N LYS A 151 5.43 -6.26 5.80
CA LYS A 151 5.58 -7.19 6.92
C LYS A 151 6.90 -7.95 6.86
N ARG A 152 7.18 -8.63 5.73
CA ARG A 152 8.37 -9.46 5.56
C ARG A 152 9.66 -8.64 5.70
N LEU A 153 9.73 -7.52 4.97
CA LEU A 153 10.94 -6.70 4.94
C LEU A 153 11.17 -5.99 6.27
N SER A 154 10.15 -5.47 6.93
CA SER A 154 10.28 -4.83 8.24
C SER A 154 10.83 -5.78 9.30
N ASN A 155 10.41 -7.06 9.27
CA ASN A 155 10.98 -8.09 10.13
C ASN A 155 12.44 -8.40 9.76
N ARG A 156 12.76 -8.62 8.47
CA ARG A 156 14.14 -8.91 8.03
C ARG A 156 15.10 -7.77 8.34
N LEU A 157 14.67 -6.53 8.16
CA LEU A 157 15.43 -5.32 8.47
C LEU A 157 15.52 -5.03 9.99
N GLY A 158 14.88 -5.86 10.82
CA GLY A 158 14.90 -5.71 12.28
C GLY A 158 14.24 -4.42 12.78
N LEU A 159 13.22 -3.94 12.07
CA LEU A 159 12.46 -2.73 12.43
C LEU A 159 11.30 -3.05 13.36
N THR A 160 10.84 -4.30 13.38
CA THR A 160 9.79 -4.83 14.24
C THR A 160 10.03 -6.31 14.52
N GLU A 161 9.56 -6.77 15.68
CA GLU A 161 9.48 -8.19 16.04
C GLU A 161 8.04 -8.71 15.95
N ASN A 162 7.08 -7.83 15.62
CA ASN A 162 5.67 -8.16 15.51
C ASN A 162 5.34 -8.87 14.20
N THR A 163 4.30 -9.71 14.24
CA THR A 163 3.74 -10.40 13.06
C THR A 163 2.35 -9.90 12.67
N ASP A 164 1.70 -9.19 13.58
CA ASP A 164 0.40 -8.57 13.36
C ASP A 164 0.56 -7.24 12.60
N PRO A 165 -0.18 -7.02 11.48
CA PRO A 165 -0.02 -5.81 10.66
C PRO A 165 -0.26 -4.51 11.41
N VAL A 166 -1.21 -4.47 12.35
CA VAL A 166 -1.53 -3.26 13.12
C VAL A 166 -0.39 -2.92 14.09
N LYS A 167 0.23 -3.94 14.70
CA LYS A 167 1.38 -3.74 15.59
C LYS A 167 2.62 -3.32 14.80
N ILE A 168 2.83 -3.90 13.61
CA ILE A 168 3.91 -3.50 12.70
C ILE A 168 3.74 -2.03 12.29
N GLU A 169 2.53 -1.62 11.87
CA GLU A 169 2.23 -0.23 11.56
C GLU A 169 2.61 0.70 12.72
N ARG A 170 2.20 0.37 13.96
CA ARG A 170 2.53 1.15 15.16
C ARG A 170 4.04 1.27 15.41
N ASP A 171 4.81 0.23 15.14
CA ASP A 171 6.25 0.29 15.26
C ASP A 171 6.84 1.23 14.19
N LEU A 172 6.42 1.08 12.93
CA LEU A 172 6.94 1.84 11.80
C LEU A 172 6.61 3.34 11.90
N ILE A 173 5.39 3.73 12.28
CA ILE A 173 5.02 5.15 12.44
C ILE A 173 5.85 5.87 13.53
N ARG A 174 6.38 5.14 14.50
CA ARG A 174 7.28 5.70 15.52
C ARG A 174 8.71 5.88 15.01
N LEU A 175 9.14 5.08 14.03
CA LEU A 175 10.49 5.07 13.49
C LEU A 175 10.67 6.06 12.34
N LEU A 176 9.61 6.32 11.57
CA LEU A 176 9.65 7.04 10.30
C LEU A 176 9.02 8.43 10.40
N PRO A 177 9.49 9.42 9.62
CA PRO A 177 8.80 10.69 9.42
C PRO A 177 7.41 10.48 8.82
N GLN A 178 6.44 11.29 9.23
CA GLN A 178 5.04 11.13 8.80
C GLN A 178 4.87 11.30 7.29
N GLU A 179 5.61 12.23 6.70
CA GLU A 179 5.59 12.52 5.27
C GLU A 179 6.02 11.33 4.40
N ASP A 180 6.75 10.37 4.97
CA ASP A 180 7.28 9.21 4.24
C ASP A 180 6.45 7.92 4.42
N TRP A 181 5.42 7.89 5.24
CA TRP A 181 4.73 6.65 5.61
C TRP A 181 4.16 5.88 4.43
N GLU A 182 3.48 6.55 3.48
CA GLU A 182 2.91 5.88 2.31
C GLU A 182 4.01 5.41 1.35
N ASN A 183 4.91 6.31 0.98
CA ASN A 183 5.99 6.00 0.05
C ASN A 183 6.99 4.99 0.61
N TRP A 184 7.14 4.86 1.93
CA TRP A 184 7.87 3.78 2.57
C TRP A 184 7.31 2.42 2.16
N SER A 185 6.00 2.27 2.25
CA SER A 185 5.32 1.01 1.89
C SER A 185 5.56 0.66 0.43
N ILE A 186 5.41 1.61 -0.48
CA ILE A 186 5.61 1.42 -1.91
C ILE A 186 7.06 1.04 -2.22
N ARG A 187 8.04 1.75 -1.63
CA ARG A 187 9.48 1.44 -1.80
C ARG A 187 9.83 0.05 -1.31
N LEU A 188 9.28 -0.38 -0.16
CA LEU A 188 9.48 -1.74 0.33
C LEU A 188 8.85 -2.79 -0.58
N ILE A 189 7.70 -2.51 -1.21
CA ILE A 189 7.09 -3.41 -2.19
C ILE A 189 8.02 -3.55 -3.40
N TYR A 190 8.56 -2.45 -3.95
CA TYR A 190 9.48 -2.49 -5.07
C TYR A 190 10.77 -3.27 -4.71
N HIS A 191 11.37 -2.96 -3.56
CA HIS A 191 12.54 -3.68 -3.10
C HIS A 191 12.27 -5.17 -2.85
N GLY A 192 11.10 -5.49 -2.32
CA GLY A 192 10.66 -6.86 -2.06
C GLY A 192 10.38 -7.68 -3.33
N ARG A 193 10.03 -7.03 -4.42
CA ARG A 193 9.87 -7.66 -5.75
C ARG A 193 11.20 -7.83 -6.47
N ALA A 194 12.04 -6.80 -6.45
CA ALA A 194 13.27 -6.74 -7.25
C ALA A 194 14.46 -7.48 -6.59
N VAL A 195 14.59 -7.37 -5.27
CA VAL A 195 15.80 -7.82 -4.55
C VAL A 195 15.46 -8.76 -3.40
N CYS A 196 14.65 -8.30 -2.42
CA CYS A 196 14.37 -9.06 -1.20
C CYS A 196 13.15 -9.97 -1.37
N THR A 197 13.23 -10.94 -2.30
CA THR A 197 12.12 -11.87 -2.57
C THR A 197 11.85 -12.80 -1.38
N ALA A 198 10.65 -13.42 -1.35
CA ALA A 198 10.24 -14.25 -0.21
C ALA A 198 11.13 -15.50 -0.03
N LYS A 199 11.40 -16.21 -1.13
CA LYS A 199 12.09 -17.51 -1.10
C LYS A 199 13.60 -17.39 -1.24
N LYS A 200 14.10 -16.46 -2.09
CA LYS A 200 15.52 -16.34 -2.41
C LYS A 200 15.90 -14.85 -2.50
N PRO A 201 16.14 -14.18 -1.37
CA PRO A 201 16.61 -12.80 -1.37
C PRO A 201 18.03 -12.73 -1.96
N ALA A 202 18.28 -11.72 -2.81
CA ALA A 202 19.58 -11.47 -3.40
C ALA A 202 20.39 -10.53 -2.51
N CYS A 203 20.90 -11.05 -1.37
CA CYS A 203 21.61 -10.27 -0.37
C CYS A 203 22.96 -9.77 -0.88
N ASP A 204 23.59 -10.48 -1.81
CA ASP A 204 24.85 -10.16 -2.48
C ASP A 204 24.82 -8.84 -3.26
N ARG A 205 23.66 -8.47 -3.79
CA ARG A 205 23.44 -7.20 -4.53
C ARG A 205 22.51 -6.22 -3.82
N CYS A 206 22.19 -6.46 -2.55
CA CYS A 206 21.26 -5.64 -1.79
C CYS A 206 21.97 -4.44 -1.17
N GLU A 207 21.62 -3.23 -1.59
CA GLU A 207 22.18 -1.99 -1.01
C GLU A 207 21.75 -1.72 0.44
N LEU A 208 20.93 -2.60 1.03
CA LEU A 208 20.54 -2.55 2.44
C LEU A 208 21.20 -3.67 3.26
N ALA A 209 22.08 -4.48 2.68
CA ALA A 209 22.60 -5.69 3.32
C ALA A 209 23.37 -5.40 4.60
N ASP A 210 24.18 -4.36 4.62
CA ASP A 210 24.97 -3.92 5.78
C ASP A 210 24.10 -3.39 6.95
N LEU A 211 22.87 -2.97 6.66
CA LEU A 211 21.88 -2.51 7.64
C LEU A 211 20.91 -3.61 8.06
N CYS A 212 20.93 -4.77 7.39
CA CYS A 212 19.93 -5.82 7.53
C CYS A 212 20.42 -6.96 8.45
N PRO A 213 19.83 -7.13 9.65
CA PRO A 213 20.22 -8.23 10.54
C PRO A 213 19.96 -9.64 9.96
N ALA A 214 19.07 -9.76 8.98
CA ALA A 214 18.75 -11.02 8.31
C ALA A 214 19.56 -11.25 7.03
N ALA A 215 20.49 -10.35 6.66
CA ALA A 215 21.32 -10.54 5.49
C ALA A 215 22.37 -11.66 5.75
N ASP A 216 22.46 -12.58 4.79
CA ASP A 216 23.55 -13.55 4.77
C ASP A 216 24.79 -12.90 4.16
N LEU A 217 25.63 -12.31 5.01
CA LEU A 217 26.85 -11.62 4.62
C LEU A 217 27.96 -12.58 4.16
N SER A 218 27.82 -13.90 4.38
CA SER A 218 28.78 -14.88 3.86
C SER A 218 28.82 -14.90 2.33
N LEU A 219 27.76 -14.44 1.68
CA LEU A 219 27.68 -14.30 0.22
C LEU A 219 28.45 -13.08 -0.32
N LEU A 220 28.75 -12.09 0.52
CA LEU A 220 29.47 -10.87 0.12
C LEU A 220 30.99 -11.09 0.03
N SER A 221 31.54 -12.07 0.74
CA SER A 221 32.98 -12.37 0.75
C SER A 221 33.49 -12.98 -0.57
N ASN A 222 32.59 -13.48 -1.43
CA ASN A 222 32.96 -14.09 -2.72
C ASN A 222 33.03 -13.09 -3.90
N VAL A 223 32.78 -11.80 -3.68
CA VAL A 223 32.78 -10.76 -4.74
C VAL A 223 34.06 -9.89 -4.68
N LEU A 224 34.85 -10.03 -3.63
CA LEU A 224 36.12 -9.27 -3.41
C LEU A 224 37.37 -10.14 -3.47
N GLY A 225 37.26 -11.38 -4.00
CA GLY A 225 38.38 -12.27 -4.24
C GLY A 225 38.73 -12.39 -5.73
#